data_c5f059604e100e6628dcbbaa9468b74c
#
_entry.id   c5f059604e100e6628dcbbaa9468b74c
#
_cell.length_a   1.000
_cell.length_b   1.000
_cell.length_c   1.000
_cell.angle_alpha   90.00
_cell.angle_beta   90.00
_cell.angle_gamma   90.00
#
_symmetry.space_group_name_H-M   'P 1'
#
loop_
_entity.id
_entity.type
_entity.pdbx_description
1 polymer ?
#
loop_
_entity_poly.entity_id
_entity_poly.type
_entity_poly.pdbx_seq_one_letter_code
_entity_poly.pdbx_strand_id
1 'polypeptide(L)'
;MTSDDKSTKILQEVRAVTRFILTPCEMLWSDWRSDWETELRRIHQSQPNARLSPGRLNDFPYLCWSISNTWDEVFAPLLSRFTLDALHQLRRLRNMAAHDETIETFHLDLLDQSKTFLLKSFGELLDDLKPSLPEPIPVQEAATKEEEPKIEIKEGFQKLPVYILCDRSDSMIGAGITALNQGLKSMHAAIGSDPITKDKCLLSIIQFNQRAQVVFELQDLSLVRTLPEIDADGLTNFGFAFQTLRETLEKDFKKFHDLGESLLRPIVFMISDGAPNDERWRQDLETLIDPRLEVSPVFSFYGVGNVPPNLTAEICTVTGMSRERVNLITAARDLGRDLESTFKKVINSIIGSAKSVDGVFKVDL
;
A
#
# COMPACT_ATOMS: atom_id res chain seq x y z
N MET A 1 4.46 17.90 25.58
CA MET A 1 4.98 16.54 25.61
C MET A 1 6.25 16.50 24.77
N THR A 2 7.33 15.97 25.31
CA THR A 2 8.56 15.69 24.57
C THR A 2 8.33 14.51 23.60
N SER A 3 9.27 14.26 22.67
CA SER A 3 9.20 13.07 21.80
C SER A 3 9.17 11.79 22.62
N ASP A 4 10.00 11.70 23.66
CA ASP A 4 10.09 10.56 24.58
C ASP A 4 8.78 10.31 25.34
N ASP A 5 8.09 11.39 25.78
CA ASP A 5 6.78 11.26 26.43
C ASP A 5 5.74 10.66 25.47
N LYS A 6 5.76 11.08 24.19
CA LYS A 6 4.84 10.58 23.16
C LYS A 6 5.12 9.12 22.82
N SER A 7 6.40 8.74 22.66
CA SER A 7 6.84 7.35 22.43
C SER A 7 6.41 6.44 23.59
N THR A 8 6.65 6.88 24.84
CA THR A 8 6.24 6.13 26.03
C THR A 8 4.72 5.94 26.07
N LYS A 9 3.94 6.97 25.75
CA LYS A 9 2.47 6.88 25.68
C LYS A 9 2.04 5.84 24.64
N ILE A 10 2.60 5.87 23.43
CA ILE A 10 2.27 4.91 22.37
C ILE A 10 2.55 3.47 22.84
N LEU A 11 3.72 3.20 23.39
CA LEU A 11 4.09 1.87 23.85
C LEU A 11 3.17 1.35 24.99
N GLN A 12 2.77 2.23 25.92
CA GLN A 12 1.84 1.87 27.00
C GLN A 12 0.44 1.53 26.45
N GLU A 13 -0.08 2.36 25.54
CA GLU A 13 -1.41 2.17 24.98
C GLU A 13 -1.47 0.91 24.08
N VAL A 14 -0.43 0.65 23.29
CA VAL A 14 -0.34 -0.57 22.49
C VAL A 14 -0.31 -1.81 23.37
N ARG A 15 0.41 -1.78 24.50
CA ARG A 15 0.39 -2.90 25.49
C ARG A 15 -1.00 -3.11 26.08
N ALA A 16 -1.73 -2.04 26.36
CA ALA A 16 -3.10 -2.15 26.87
C ALA A 16 -4.04 -2.79 25.83
N VAL A 17 -3.95 -2.36 24.57
CA VAL A 17 -4.71 -2.97 23.46
C VAL A 17 -4.33 -4.44 23.30
N THR A 18 -3.04 -4.79 23.32
CA THR A 18 -2.57 -6.17 23.21
C THR A 18 -3.25 -7.08 24.23
N ARG A 19 -3.24 -6.67 25.50
CA ARG A 19 -3.87 -7.45 26.57
C ARG A 19 -5.37 -7.62 26.38
N PHE A 20 -6.03 -6.58 25.87
CA PHE A 20 -7.48 -6.61 25.66
C PHE A 20 -7.88 -7.54 24.51
N ILE A 21 -7.18 -7.48 23.36
CA ILE A 21 -7.53 -8.26 22.17
C ILE A 21 -7.02 -9.71 22.22
N LEU A 22 -6.07 -10.04 23.08
CA LEU A 22 -5.47 -11.37 23.15
C LEU A 22 -6.51 -12.45 23.50
N THR A 23 -7.31 -12.23 24.52
CA THR A 23 -8.32 -13.21 24.97
C THR A 23 -9.32 -13.59 23.87
N PRO A 24 -10.00 -12.65 23.21
CA PRO A 24 -10.90 -13.03 22.10
C PRO A 24 -10.15 -13.70 20.93
N CYS A 25 -8.91 -13.34 20.65
CA CYS A 25 -8.12 -14.02 19.64
C CYS A 25 -7.81 -15.47 20.00
N GLU A 26 -7.39 -15.75 21.22
CA GLU A 26 -7.13 -17.12 21.72
C GLU A 26 -8.40 -17.98 21.68
N MET A 27 -9.56 -17.39 22.02
CA MET A 27 -10.83 -18.08 21.91
C MET A 27 -11.15 -18.48 20.48
N LEU A 28 -11.06 -17.54 19.53
CA LEU A 28 -11.32 -17.81 18.11
C LEU A 28 -10.34 -18.83 17.53
N TRP A 29 -9.06 -18.79 17.87
CA TRP A 29 -8.10 -19.79 17.45
C TRP A 29 -8.39 -21.16 18.06
N SER A 30 -8.84 -21.22 19.30
CA SER A 30 -9.24 -22.48 19.96
C SER A 30 -10.47 -23.10 19.30
N ASP A 31 -11.43 -22.27 18.88
CA ASP A 31 -12.60 -22.71 18.11
C ASP A 31 -12.23 -23.17 16.68
N TRP A 32 -11.24 -22.49 16.07
CA TRP A 32 -10.75 -22.85 14.74
C TRP A 32 -10.02 -24.21 14.75
N ARG A 33 -9.12 -24.42 15.72
CA ARG A 33 -8.31 -25.66 15.85
C ARG A 33 -7.88 -25.90 17.29
N SER A 34 -7.99 -27.12 17.75
CA SER A 34 -7.51 -27.53 19.08
C SER A 34 -5.97 -27.46 19.22
N ASP A 35 -5.23 -27.53 18.09
CA ASP A 35 -3.75 -27.45 18.01
C ASP A 35 -3.25 -26.10 17.45
N TRP A 36 -4.04 -25.04 17.59
CA TRP A 36 -3.82 -23.73 16.95
C TRP A 36 -2.44 -23.12 17.22
N GLU A 37 -1.88 -23.27 18.42
CA GLU A 37 -0.53 -22.78 18.70
C GLU A 37 0.53 -23.46 17.85
N THR A 38 0.40 -24.79 17.70
CA THR A 38 1.30 -25.57 16.85
C THR A 38 1.16 -25.19 15.39
N GLU A 39 -0.07 -24.95 14.96
CA GLU A 39 -0.35 -24.51 13.59
C GLU A 39 0.21 -23.11 13.31
N LEU A 40 0.04 -22.15 14.22
CA LEU A 40 0.68 -20.83 14.09
C LEU A 40 2.21 -20.93 13.97
N ARG A 41 2.84 -21.82 14.76
CA ARG A 41 4.29 -22.07 14.64
C ARG A 41 4.63 -22.71 13.29
N ARG A 42 3.81 -23.63 12.78
CA ARG A 42 4.00 -24.28 11.47
C ARG A 42 3.87 -23.26 10.34
N ILE A 43 2.84 -22.41 10.36
CA ILE A 43 2.66 -21.32 9.40
C ILE A 43 3.89 -20.40 9.43
N HIS A 44 4.35 -20.03 10.62
CA HIS A 44 5.53 -19.21 10.79
C HIS A 44 6.79 -19.84 10.18
N GLN A 45 7.02 -21.14 10.43
CA GLN A 45 8.19 -21.88 9.92
C GLN A 45 8.13 -22.11 8.40
N SER A 46 6.93 -22.17 7.83
CA SER A 46 6.75 -22.39 6.38
C SER A 46 7.05 -21.12 5.55
N GLN A 47 7.13 -19.95 6.20
CA GLN A 47 7.45 -18.70 5.52
C GLN A 47 8.98 -18.53 5.40
N PRO A 48 9.54 -18.54 4.18
CA PRO A 48 10.99 -18.52 3.95
C PRO A 48 11.70 -17.26 4.48
N ASN A 49 10.92 -16.22 4.84
CA ASN A 49 11.40 -14.95 5.36
C ASN A 49 10.82 -14.61 6.75
N ALA A 50 10.38 -15.60 7.53
CA ALA A 50 9.91 -15.36 8.89
C ALA A 50 11.06 -14.83 9.76
N ARG A 51 11.27 -13.51 9.72
CA ARG A 51 12.30 -12.79 10.49
C ARG A 51 11.89 -12.54 11.94
N LEU A 52 10.62 -12.77 12.27
CA LEU A 52 10.15 -12.82 13.64
C LEU A 52 10.48 -14.20 14.18
N SER A 53 11.30 -14.29 15.23
CA SER A 53 11.34 -15.51 16.04
C SER A 53 9.93 -15.80 16.52
N PRO A 54 9.49 -17.08 16.65
CA PRO A 54 8.20 -17.39 17.25
C PRO A 54 8.11 -16.70 18.60
N GLY A 55 7.43 -15.54 18.62
CA GLY A 55 7.26 -14.70 19.79
C GLY A 55 6.19 -15.26 20.71
N ARG A 56 6.00 -14.60 21.85
CA ARG A 56 4.81 -14.83 22.67
C ARG A 56 3.67 -13.99 22.12
N LEU A 57 2.44 -14.47 22.15
CA LEU A 57 1.26 -13.74 21.69
C LEU A 57 0.99 -12.43 22.47
N ASN A 58 1.60 -12.25 23.64
CA ASN A 58 1.59 -10.99 24.37
C ASN A 58 2.56 -9.93 23.79
N ASP A 59 3.36 -10.27 22.78
CA ASP A 59 4.10 -9.31 21.97
C ASP A 59 3.26 -8.86 20.78
N PHE A 60 2.97 -7.57 20.73
CA PHE A 60 2.02 -7.01 19.76
C PHE A 60 2.38 -7.28 18.28
N PRO A 61 3.64 -7.14 17.83
CA PRO A 61 4.02 -7.51 16.46
C PRO A 61 3.71 -8.96 16.10
N TYR A 62 3.96 -9.91 17.02
CA TYR A 62 3.68 -11.31 16.78
C TYR A 62 2.17 -11.60 16.81
N LEU A 63 1.42 -10.96 17.70
CA LEU A 63 -0.04 -11.04 17.74
C LEU A 63 -0.66 -10.51 16.43
N CYS A 64 -0.21 -9.34 15.95
CA CYS A 64 -0.66 -8.80 14.66
C CYS A 64 -0.33 -9.73 13.49
N TRP A 65 0.88 -10.31 13.49
CA TRP A 65 1.28 -11.29 12.48
C TRP A 65 0.37 -12.53 12.51
N SER A 66 0.09 -13.07 13.69
CA SER A 66 -0.77 -14.26 13.87
C SER A 66 -2.19 -13.99 13.39
N ILE A 67 -2.78 -12.85 13.76
CA ILE A 67 -4.12 -12.44 13.28
C ILE A 67 -4.12 -12.29 11.76
N SER A 68 -3.10 -11.63 11.18
CA SER A 68 -3.03 -11.41 9.73
C SER A 68 -2.92 -12.70 8.93
N ASN A 69 -2.17 -13.69 9.42
CA ASN A 69 -1.97 -14.97 8.72
C ASN A 69 -3.12 -15.97 8.91
N THR A 70 -4.03 -15.71 9.84
CA THR A 70 -5.25 -16.50 10.05
C THR A 70 -6.52 -15.69 9.78
N TRP A 71 -6.36 -14.51 9.15
CA TRP A 71 -7.45 -13.54 8.97
C TRP A 71 -8.64 -14.15 8.25
N ASP A 72 -8.41 -14.68 7.07
CA ASP A 72 -9.50 -15.14 6.19
C ASP A 72 -10.26 -16.34 6.78
N GLU A 73 -9.58 -17.20 7.52
CA GLU A 73 -10.16 -18.41 8.11
C GLU A 73 -10.81 -18.17 9.47
N VAL A 74 -10.28 -17.24 10.26
CA VAL A 74 -10.65 -17.08 11.68
C VAL A 74 -11.40 -15.77 11.93
N PHE A 75 -10.90 -14.66 11.42
CA PHE A 75 -11.38 -13.32 11.82
C PHE A 75 -12.29 -12.65 10.79
N ALA A 76 -12.07 -12.85 9.49
CA ALA A 76 -12.84 -12.20 8.43
C ALA A 76 -14.36 -12.49 8.47
N PRO A 77 -14.82 -13.65 8.95
CA PRO A 77 -16.25 -13.90 9.11
C PRO A 77 -16.90 -13.04 10.22
N LEU A 78 -16.12 -12.55 11.17
CA LEU A 78 -16.61 -11.90 12.39
C LEU A 78 -16.20 -10.43 12.50
N LEU A 79 -15.09 -10.06 11.90
CA LEU A 79 -14.53 -8.70 11.98
C LEU A 79 -14.37 -8.06 10.61
N SER A 80 -14.55 -6.76 10.56
CA SER A 80 -14.35 -5.99 9.32
C SER A 80 -12.87 -5.86 8.96
N ARG A 81 -12.56 -5.69 7.68
CA ARG A 81 -11.19 -5.44 7.22
C ARG A 81 -10.56 -4.16 7.82
N PHE A 82 -11.38 -3.19 8.21
CA PHE A 82 -10.92 -2.00 8.93
C PHE A 82 -10.30 -2.34 10.29
N THR A 83 -10.70 -3.46 10.91
CA THR A 83 -10.09 -3.95 12.17
C THR A 83 -8.65 -4.40 11.92
N LEU A 84 -8.40 -5.09 10.81
CA LEU A 84 -7.05 -5.48 10.41
C LEU A 84 -6.17 -4.26 10.09
N ASP A 85 -6.74 -3.27 9.38
CA ASP A 85 -6.03 -2.02 9.06
C ASP A 85 -5.65 -1.24 10.33
N ALA A 86 -6.56 -1.18 11.31
CA ALA A 86 -6.30 -0.54 12.59
C ALA A 86 -5.21 -1.26 13.42
N LEU A 87 -5.14 -2.60 13.35
CA LEU A 87 -4.06 -3.39 13.94
C LEU A 87 -2.71 -3.07 13.30
N HIS A 88 -2.66 -3.03 11.97
CA HIS A 88 -1.44 -2.68 11.24
C HIS A 88 -1.00 -1.24 11.54
N GLN A 89 -1.93 -0.33 11.70
CA GLN A 89 -1.66 1.05 12.05
C GLN A 89 -1.03 1.18 13.46
N LEU A 90 -1.59 0.49 14.46
CA LEU A 90 -1.00 0.43 15.81
C LEU A 90 0.39 -0.21 15.81
N ARG A 91 0.59 -1.25 15.01
CA ARG A 91 1.91 -1.88 14.86
C ARG A 91 2.95 -0.89 14.33
N ARG A 92 2.60 -0.08 13.34
CA ARG A 92 3.48 0.98 12.80
C ARG A 92 3.84 2.02 13.86
N LEU A 93 2.83 2.54 14.58
CA LEU A 93 3.04 3.50 15.66
C LEU A 93 3.93 2.95 16.77
N ARG A 94 3.73 1.69 17.15
CA ARG A 94 4.58 0.98 18.12
C ARG A 94 6.03 0.91 17.64
N ASN A 95 6.25 0.58 16.36
CA ASN A 95 7.59 0.46 15.82
C ASN A 95 8.29 1.81 15.78
N MET A 96 7.62 2.87 15.31
CA MET A 96 8.15 4.24 15.37
C MET A 96 8.58 4.63 16.79
N ALA A 97 7.73 4.36 17.79
CA ALA A 97 8.00 4.66 19.19
C ALA A 97 9.14 3.82 19.78
N ALA A 98 9.32 2.58 19.29
CA ALA A 98 10.37 1.68 19.76
C ALA A 98 11.75 1.95 19.13
N HIS A 99 11.78 2.67 17.99
CA HIS A 99 13.02 2.99 17.27
C HIS A 99 13.40 4.49 17.35
N ASP A 100 12.87 5.21 18.35
CA ASP A 100 13.14 6.63 18.60
C ASP A 100 12.88 7.55 17.39
N GLU A 101 11.94 7.18 16.52
CA GLU A 101 11.51 8.04 15.42
C GLU A 101 10.76 9.27 15.94
N THR A 102 10.74 10.35 15.16
CA THR A 102 10.04 11.58 15.55
C THR A 102 8.53 11.36 15.61
N ILE A 103 7.97 11.46 16.81
CA ILE A 103 6.53 11.33 17.04
C ILE A 103 5.87 12.71 17.02
N GLU A 104 5.07 12.97 15.98
CA GLU A 104 4.26 14.15 15.83
C GLU A 104 2.92 14.04 16.57
N THR A 105 2.21 15.17 16.75
CA THR A 105 0.92 15.17 17.48
C THR A 105 -0.14 14.33 16.77
N PHE A 106 -0.18 14.38 15.43
CA PHE A 106 -1.14 13.59 14.66
C PHE A 106 -0.96 12.07 14.84
N HIS A 107 0.23 11.58 15.19
CA HIS A 107 0.45 10.17 15.51
C HIS A 107 -0.30 9.74 16.79
N LEU A 108 -0.48 10.68 17.74
CA LEU A 108 -1.28 10.41 18.93
C LEU A 108 -2.78 10.38 18.61
N ASP A 109 -3.25 11.23 17.71
CA ASP A 109 -4.64 11.21 17.23
C ASP A 109 -4.94 9.90 16.50
N LEU A 110 -3.99 9.43 15.69
CA LEU A 110 -4.07 8.18 14.99
C LEU A 110 -4.07 6.97 15.95
N LEU A 111 -3.24 7.03 16.99
CA LEU A 111 -3.23 6.05 18.07
C LEU A 111 -4.60 5.95 18.74
N ASP A 112 -5.18 7.09 19.13
CA ASP A 112 -6.45 7.13 19.84
C ASP A 112 -7.62 6.64 18.95
N GLN A 113 -7.61 6.95 17.64
CA GLN A 113 -8.58 6.45 16.68
C GLN A 113 -8.49 4.93 16.50
N SER A 114 -7.28 4.41 16.20
CA SER A 114 -7.06 2.99 15.98
C SER A 114 -7.36 2.17 17.24
N LYS A 115 -6.93 2.66 18.40
CA LYS A 115 -7.23 2.05 19.71
C LYS A 115 -8.74 1.98 19.96
N THR A 116 -9.45 3.10 19.81
CA THR A 116 -10.90 3.17 20.04
C THR A 116 -11.64 2.20 19.13
N PHE A 117 -11.25 2.15 17.86
CA PHE A 117 -11.84 1.24 16.90
C PHE A 117 -11.61 -0.23 17.26
N LEU A 118 -10.37 -0.61 17.63
CA LEU A 118 -10.04 -1.98 18.03
C LEU A 118 -10.74 -2.40 19.31
N LEU A 119 -10.75 -1.54 20.34
CA LEU A 119 -11.43 -1.85 21.59
C LEU A 119 -12.94 -2.04 21.37
N LYS A 120 -13.54 -1.29 20.46
CA LYS A 120 -14.95 -1.47 20.08
C LYS A 120 -15.15 -2.79 19.35
N SER A 121 -14.41 -3.04 18.27
CA SER A 121 -14.57 -4.24 17.43
C SER A 121 -14.35 -5.54 18.20
N PHE A 122 -13.27 -5.61 18.99
CA PHE A 122 -13.00 -6.80 19.81
C PHE A 122 -13.83 -6.88 21.08
N GLY A 123 -14.37 -5.74 21.57
CA GLY A 123 -15.32 -5.71 22.67
C GLY A 123 -16.67 -6.30 22.27
N GLU A 124 -17.21 -5.90 21.12
CA GLU A 124 -18.43 -6.46 20.55
C GLU A 124 -18.26 -7.97 20.31
N LEU A 125 -17.15 -8.38 19.71
CA LEU A 125 -16.81 -9.79 19.52
C LEU A 125 -16.73 -10.57 20.84
N LEU A 126 -16.11 -10.02 21.87
CA LEU A 126 -15.99 -10.67 23.18
C LEU A 126 -17.36 -10.84 23.85
N ASP A 127 -18.25 -9.87 23.69
CA ASP A 127 -19.61 -9.95 24.23
C ASP A 127 -20.43 -11.06 23.54
N ASP A 128 -20.22 -11.26 22.23
CA ASP A 128 -20.83 -12.36 21.47
C ASP A 128 -20.27 -13.73 21.85
N LEU A 129 -18.99 -13.81 22.27
CA LEU A 129 -18.31 -15.05 22.63
C LEU A 129 -18.52 -15.47 24.13
N LYS A 130 -18.91 -14.55 25.01
CA LYS A 130 -19.12 -14.78 26.45
C LYS A 130 -20.06 -15.95 26.83
N PRO A 131 -21.10 -16.31 26.06
CA PRO A 131 -21.94 -17.46 26.39
C PRO A 131 -21.21 -18.82 26.40
N SER A 132 -19.99 -18.89 25.84
CA SER A 132 -19.21 -20.10 25.66
C SER A 132 -18.07 -20.29 26.68
N LEU A 133 -17.94 -19.40 27.69
CA LEU A 133 -16.81 -19.42 28.63
C LEU A 133 -17.00 -20.39 29.80
N PRO A 134 -16.07 -21.33 30.10
CA PRO A 134 -15.92 -21.93 31.41
C PRO A 134 -15.30 -20.93 32.41
N GLU A 135 -15.66 -21.03 33.70
CA GLU A 135 -15.17 -20.13 34.74
C GLU A 135 -13.63 -20.10 34.87
N PRO A 136 -13.02 -18.95 35.21
CA PRO A 136 -11.57 -18.76 35.13
C PRO A 136 -10.82 -19.56 36.20
N ILE A 137 -9.79 -20.29 35.77
CA ILE A 137 -8.82 -20.96 36.67
C ILE A 137 -7.77 -19.92 37.12
N PRO A 138 -7.45 -19.81 38.42
CA PRO A 138 -6.47 -18.83 38.91
C PRO A 138 -5.05 -19.17 38.45
N VAL A 139 -4.41 -18.25 37.75
CA VAL A 139 -3.02 -18.36 37.30
C VAL A 139 -2.07 -17.86 38.41
N GLN A 140 -1.18 -18.72 38.89
CA GLN A 140 -0.07 -18.33 39.72
C GLN A 140 1.06 -17.67 38.93
N GLU A 141 1.46 -16.47 39.33
CA GLU A 141 2.62 -15.76 38.79
C GLU A 141 3.93 -16.47 39.18
N ALA A 142 4.67 -16.93 38.18
CA ALA A 142 6.06 -17.31 38.34
C ALA A 142 6.95 -16.28 37.64
N ALA A 143 7.68 -15.50 38.44
CA ALA A 143 8.65 -14.54 37.95
C ALA A 143 9.96 -15.25 37.60
N THR A 144 10.37 -15.23 36.35
CA THR A 144 11.76 -15.54 35.98
C THR A 144 12.29 -14.40 35.10
N LYS A 145 13.32 -13.73 35.59
CA LYS A 145 14.14 -12.77 34.86
C LYS A 145 15.11 -13.56 33.98
N GLU A 146 14.98 -13.45 32.67
CA GLU A 146 16.05 -13.84 31.74
C GLU A 146 16.40 -12.63 30.87
N GLU A 147 17.70 -12.38 30.70
CA GLU A 147 18.26 -11.31 29.91
C GLU A 147 17.94 -11.54 28.42
N GLU A 148 17.40 -10.51 27.77
CA GLU A 148 17.03 -10.54 26.35
C GLU A 148 18.28 -10.43 25.47
N PRO A 149 18.49 -11.34 24.48
CA PRO A 149 19.51 -11.12 23.44
C PRO A 149 19.05 -10.03 22.49
N LYS A 150 19.90 -9.02 22.27
CA LYS A 150 19.70 -8.01 21.22
C LYS A 150 19.73 -8.66 19.86
N ILE A 151 18.58 -8.83 19.24
CA ILE A 151 18.45 -9.27 17.83
C ILE A 151 18.08 -8.05 16.98
N GLU A 152 18.93 -7.70 16.05
CA GLU A 152 18.60 -6.72 15.00
C GLU A 152 17.48 -7.28 14.12
N ILE A 153 16.29 -6.73 14.28
CA ILE A 153 15.12 -7.07 13.45
C ILE A 153 15.18 -6.22 12.18
N LYS A 154 15.63 -6.80 11.09
CA LYS A 154 15.37 -6.21 9.77
C LYS A 154 13.91 -6.49 9.40
N GLU A 155 13.04 -5.52 9.65
CA GLU A 155 11.64 -5.57 9.19
C GLU A 155 11.60 -5.67 7.66
N GLY A 156 10.88 -6.65 7.14
CA GLY A 156 10.53 -6.70 5.73
C GLY A 156 9.57 -5.54 5.44
N PHE A 157 10.07 -4.46 4.86
CA PHE A 157 9.21 -3.35 4.41
C PHE A 157 8.23 -3.86 3.38
N GLN A 158 6.93 -3.57 3.56
CA GLN A 158 5.96 -3.77 2.50
C GLN A 158 6.38 -2.94 1.30
N LYS A 159 6.48 -3.58 0.14
CA LYS A 159 6.86 -2.90 -1.09
C LYS A 159 5.68 -2.09 -1.63
N LEU A 160 5.97 -0.90 -2.14
CA LEU A 160 5.00 -0.01 -2.77
C LEU A 160 5.06 -0.20 -4.29
N PRO A 161 4.11 -0.91 -4.91
CA PRO A 161 4.07 -1.06 -6.36
C PRO A 161 3.53 0.22 -7.01
N VAL A 162 4.31 0.76 -7.94
CA VAL A 162 4.00 1.95 -8.73
C VAL A 162 3.96 1.59 -10.19
N TYR A 163 2.89 1.94 -10.87
CA TYR A 163 2.69 1.71 -12.30
C TYR A 163 2.55 3.06 -13.02
N ILE A 164 3.33 3.24 -14.08
CA ILE A 164 3.22 4.42 -14.94
C ILE A 164 2.66 3.98 -16.29
N LEU A 165 1.50 4.52 -16.65
CA LEU A 165 0.91 4.36 -17.97
C LEU A 165 1.32 5.57 -18.81
N CYS A 166 2.07 5.33 -19.87
CA CYS A 166 2.63 6.34 -20.75
C CYS A 166 1.93 6.32 -22.11
N ASP A 167 1.23 7.40 -22.41
CA ASP A 167 0.71 7.63 -23.77
C ASP A 167 1.87 7.83 -24.73
N ARG A 168 1.85 7.06 -25.82
CA ARG A 168 2.82 7.13 -26.91
C ARG A 168 2.16 7.38 -28.28
N SER A 169 0.99 7.98 -28.29
CA SER A 169 0.26 8.30 -29.52
C SER A 169 0.95 9.36 -30.39
N ASP A 170 0.49 9.53 -31.62
CA ASP A 170 1.06 10.47 -32.60
C ASP A 170 1.12 11.92 -32.07
N SER A 171 0.21 12.33 -31.19
CA SER A 171 0.22 13.67 -30.58
C SER A 171 1.44 13.90 -29.69
N MET A 172 2.06 12.83 -29.17
CA MET A 172 3.28 12.88 -28.37
C MET A 172 4.55 13.03 -29.20
N ILE A 173 4.52 12.91 -30.54
CA ILE A 173 5.71 12.98 -31.39
C ILE A 173 6.46 14.31 -31.22
N GLY A 174 7.77 14.24 -31.13
CA GLY A 174 8.66 15.38 -30.94
C GLY A 174 8.90 15.77 -29.50
N ALA A 175 8.43 16.96 -29.09
CA ALA A 175 8.69 17.49 -27.74
C ALA A 175 8.03 16.64 -26.63
N GLY A 176 6.84 16.09 -26.88
CA GLY A 176 6.11 15.28 -25.93
C GLY A 176 6.86 14.01 -25.51
N ILE A 177 7.19 13.17 -26.48
CA ILE A 177 7.89 11.90 -26.19
C ILE A 177 9.31 12.12 -25.66
N THR A 178 9.98 13.19 -26.10
CA THR A 178 11.29 13.57 -25.57
C THR A 178 11.19 13.94 -24.08
N ALA A 179 10.19 14.76 -23.72
CA ALA A 179 9.97 15.15 -22.33
C ALA A 179 9.47 14.00 -21.45
N LEU A 180 8.65 13.08 -21.99
CA LEU A 180 8.24 11.86 -21.30
C LEU A 180 9.47 11.02 -20.93
N ASN A 181 10.34 10.72 -21.88
CA ASN A 181 11.56 9.94 -21.64
C ASN A 181 12.50 10.63 -20.65
N GLN A 182 12.65 11.96 -20.74
CA GLN A 182 13.43 12.73 -19.76
C GLN A 182 12.81 12.70 -18.38
N GLY A 183 11.48 12.76 -18.28
CA GLY A 183 10.73 12.64 -17.04
C GLY A 183 10.90 11.27 -16.37
N LEU A 184 10.85 10.20 -17.13
CA LEU A 184 11.12 8.83 -16.65
C LEU A 184 12.55 8.71 -16.13
N LYS A 185 13.55 9.26 -16.84
CA LYS A 185 14.96 9.29 -16.36
C LYS A 185 15.10 10.08 -15.06
N SER A 186 14.44 11.24 -14.97
CA SER A 186 14.46 12.08 -13.75
C SER A 186 13.79 11.38 -12.57
N MET A 187 12.68 10.69 -12.81
CA MET A 187 11.97 9.89 -11.80
C MET A 187 12.86 8.74 -11.28
N HIS A 188 13.50 8.00 -12.17
CA HIS A 188 14.43 6.94 -11.79
C HIS A 188 15.56 7.47 -10.90
N ALA A 189 16.19 8.59 -11.31
CA ALA A 189 17.26 9.23 -10.52
C ALA A 189 16.76 9.71 -9.15
N ALA A 190 15.58 10.33 -9.07
CA ALA A 190 15.02 10.86 -7.84
C ALA A 190 14.67 9.73 -6.85
N ILE A 191 14.01 8.66 -7.32
CA ILE A 191 13.70 7.48 -6.50
C ILE A 191 14.99 6.81 -6.03
N GLY A 192 15.97 6.64 -6.94
CA GLY A 192 17.25 6.03 -6.62
C GLY A 192 18.12 6.81 -5.62
N SER A 193 17.91 8.13 -5.51
CA SER A 193 18.64 9.00 -4.57
C SER A 193 18.01 9.09 -3.17
N ASP A 194 16.74 8.69 -3.02
CA ASP A 194 16.04 8.66 -1.72
C ASP A 194 16.08 7.26 -1.13
N PRO A 195 16.81 7.00 -0.02
CA PRO A 195 17.02 5.66 0.50
C PRO A 195 15.71 4.92 0.86
N ILE A 196 14.75 5.62 1.46
CA ILE A 196 13.47 5.02 1.88
C ILE A 196 12.64 4.64 0.66
N THR A 197 12.53 5.54 -0.31
CA THR A 197 11.76 5.30 -1.53
C THR A 197 12.39 4.20 -2.37
N LYS A 198 13.72 4.21 -2.50
CA LYS A 198 14.47 3.17 -3.20
C LYS A 198 14.22 1.78 -2.63
N ASP A 199 14.21 1.65 -1.30
CA ASP A 199 14.03 0.35 -0.64
C ASP A 199 12.57 -0.13 -0.66
N LYS A 200 11.60 0.78 -0.73
CA LYS A 200 10.17 0.44 -0.69
C LYS A 200 9.53 0.34 -2.07
N CYS A 201 9.98 1.12 -3.05
CA CYS A 201 9.29 1.28 -4.32
C CYS A 201 9.66 0.18 -5.32
N LEU A 202 8.63 -0.45 -5.89
CA LEU A 202 8.73 -1.24 -7.10
C LEU A 202 8.13 -0.42 -8.23
N LEU A 203 8.73 -0.44 -9.42
CA LEU A 203 8.24 0.30 -10.59
C LEU A 203 7.91 -0.64 -11.73
N SER A 204 6.80 -0.36 -12.41
CA SER A 204 6.43 -0.91 -13.71
C SER A 204 6.06 0.22 -14.67
N ILE A 205 6.38 0.06 -15.95
CA ILE A 205 6.01 1.01 -17.00
C ILE A 205 5.25 0.28 -18.10
N ILE A 206 4.08 0.80 -18.41
CA ILE A 206 3.21 0.34 -19.48
C ILE A 206 3.08 1.48 -20.50
N GLN A 207 3.50 1.24 -21.72
CA GLN A 207 3.24 2.17 -22.82
C GLN A 207 1.95 1.81 -23.52
N PHE A 208 1.23 2.80 -24.03
CA PHE A 208 0.02 2.56 -24.79
C PHE A 208 -0.17 3.54 -25.96
N ASN A 209 -0.75 3.03 -27.01
CA ASN A 209 -1.30 3.75 -28.16
C ASN A 209 -2.59 3.03 -28.61
N GLN A 210 -2.76 2.56 -29.84
CA GLN A 210 -3.82 1.62 -30.22
C GLN A 210 -3.65 0.23 -29.62
N ARG A 211 -2.54 -0.05 -28.93
CA ARG A 211 -2.24 -1.26 -28.14
C ARG A 211 -1.60 -0.83 -26.83
N ALA A 212 -1.51 -1.75 -25.88
CA ALA A 212 -0.78 -1.52 -24.67
C ALA A 212 0.23 -2.64 -24.42
N GLN A 213 1.38 -2.30 -23.84
CA GLN A 213 2.47 -3.23 -23.58
C GLN A 213 3.24 -2.84 -22.33
N VAL A 214 3.54 -3.83 -21.49
CA VAL A 214 4.50 -3.67 -20.39
C VAL A 214 5.90 -3.59 -21.01
N VAL A 215 6.56 -2.44 -20.87
CA VAL A 215 7.94 -2.22 -21.36
C VAL A 215 8.95 -2.31 -20.24
N PHE A 216 8.47 -2.28 -19.00
CA PHE A 216 9.26 -2.46 -17.80
C PHE A 216 8.44 -3.21 -16.76
N GLU A 217 8.80 -4.47 -16.49
CA GLU A 217 8.10 -5.31 -15.52
C GLU A 217 8.31 -4.78 -14.10
N LEU A 218 7.35 -5.06 -13.19
CA LEU A 218 7.42 -4.63 -11.80
C LEU A 218 8.66 -5.19 -11.10
N GLN A 219 9.57 -4.31 -10.73
CA GLN A 219 10.83 -4.68 -10.10
C GLN A 219 11.43 -3.54 -9.26
N ASP A 220 12.40 -3.90 -8.44
CA ASP A 220 13.17 -2.96 -7.63
C ASP A 220 14.10 -2.11 -8.50
N LEU A 221 13.97 -0.79 -8.38
CA LEU A 221 14.78 0.15 -9.16
C LEU A 221 16.28 0.13 -8.81
N SER A 222 16.65 -0.40 -7.65
CA SER A 222 18.05 -0.55 -7.26
C SER A 222 18.85 -1.50 -8.16
N LEU A 223 18.14 -2.40 -8.85
CA LEU A 223 18.71 -3.40 -9.75
C LEU A 223 18.83 -2.90 -11.19
N VAL A 224 18.30 -1.71 -11.49
CA VAL A 224 18.14 -1.20 -12.85
C VAL A 224 19.05 -0.01 -13.09
N ARG A 225 19.85 -0.06 -14.16
CA ARG A 225 20.74 1.04 -14.55
C ARG A 225 20.05 2.09 -15.41
N THR A 226 19.17 1.66 -16.31
CA THR A 226 18.48 2.55 -17.26
C THR A 226 17.06 2.05 -17.48
N LEU A 227 16.12 2.99 -17.60
CA LEU A 227 14.76 2.68 -18.04
C LEU A 227 14.70 2.60 -19.58
N PRO A 228 13.70 1.86 -20.15
CA PRO A 228 13.51 1.81 -21.58
C PRO A 228 13.14 3.19 -22.13
N GLU A 229 13.56 3.48 -23.37
CA GLU A 229 13.07 4.63 -24.13
C GLU A 229 11.78 4.27 -24.86
N ILE A 230 10.84 5.20 -24.89
CA ILE A 230 9.52 5.05 -25.52
C ILE A 230 9.51 5.90 -26.79
N ASP A 231 9.10 5.31 -27.91
CA ASP A 231 8.90 5.99 -29.18
C ASP A 231 7.41 6.25 -29.40
N ALA A 232 7.05 7.37 -30.03
CA ALA A 232 5.67 7.74 -30.26
C ALA A 232 5.19 7.32 -31.66
N ASP A 233 4.02 6.65 -31.71
CA ASP A 233 3.28 6.35 -32.92
C ASP A 233 1.81 5.99 -32.63
N GLY A 234 0.94 6.17 -33.58
CA GLY A 234 -0.43 5.62 -33.63
C GLY A 234 -1.47 6.39 -32.80
N LEU A 235 -2.62 5.75 -32.59
CA LEU A 235 -3.80 6.33 -31.93
C LEU A 235 -3.76 6.15 -30.42
N THR A 236 -4.73 6.74 -29.70
CA THR A 236 -4.85 6.68 -28.24
C THR A 236 -5.99 5.77 -27.82
N ASN A 237 -5.71 4.62 -27.19
CA ASN A 237 -6.73 3.70 -26.67
C ASN A 237 -6.52 3.47 -25.16
N PHE A 238 -7.42 4.03 -24.36
CA PHE A 238 -7.36 3.89 -22.90
C PHE A 238 -7.85 2.52 -22.43
N GLY A 239 -8.82 1.94 -23.12
CA GLY A 239 -9.35 0.62 -22.75
C GLY A 239 -8.26 -0.44 -22.74
N PHE A 240 -7.42 -0.51 -23.77
CA PHE A 240 -6.29 -1.45 -23.78
C PHE A 240 -5.26 -1.16 -22.70
N ALA A 241 -5.02 0.11 -22.38
CA ALA A 241 -4.13 0.48 -21.27
C ALA A 241 -4.67 -0.06 -19.93
N PHE A 242 -5.96 0.10 -19.66
CA PHE A 242 -6.60 -0.37 -18.44
C PHE A 242 -6.68 -1.90 -18.36
N GLN A 243 -7.00 -2.58 -19.46
CA GLN A 243 -7.03 -4.05 -19.51
C GLN A 243 -5.63 -4.63 -19.27
N THR A 244 -4.60 -4.11 -19.98
CA THR A 244 -3.21 -4.56 -19.77
C THR A 244 -2.73 -4.29 -18.36
N LEU A 245 -3.06 -3.13 -17.78
CA LEU A 245 -2.72 -2.83 -16.39
C LEU A 245 -3.38 -3.81 -15.43
N ARG A 246 -4.68 -4.12 -15.60
CA ARG A 246 -5.38 -5.07 -14.74
C ARG A 246 -4.74 -6.46 -14.77
N GLU A 247 -4.46 -6.98 -15.96
CA GLU A 247 -3.79 -8.28 -16.12
C GLU A 247 -2.39 -8.27 -15.49
N THR A 248 -1.68 -7.14 -15.61
CA THR A 248 -0.35 -6.97 -15.02
C THR A 248 -0.42 -6.93 -13.49
N LEU A 249 -1.39 -6.20 -12.92
CA LEU A 249 -1.62 -6.15 -11.48
C LEU A 249 -1.91 -7.55 -10.91
N GLU A 250 -2.84 -8.29 -11.51
CA GLU A 250 -3.20 -9.65 -11.09
C GLU A 250 -1.97 -10.59 -11.14
N LYS A 251 -1.20 -10.54 -12.24
CA LYS A 251 0.03 -11.33 -12.41
C LYS A 251 1.08 -10.98 -11.35
N ASP A 252 1.34 -9.68 -11.16
CA ASP A 252 2.40 -9.21 -10.27
C ASP A 252 2.05 -9.48 -8.80
N PHE A 253 0.82 -9.21 -8.37
CA PHE A 253 0.39 -9.49 -7.01
C PHE A 253 0.45 -10.98 -6.69
N LYS A 254 0.02 -11.84 -7.62
CA LYS A 254 0.19 -13.28 -7.48
C LYS A 254 1.66 -13.67 -7.37
N LYS A 255 2.54 -13.15 -8.23
CA LYS A 255 3.99 -13.42 -8.21
C LYS A 255 4.61 -13.06 -6.86
N PHE A 256 4.33 -11.86 -6.34
CA PHE A 256 4.89 -11.41 -5.05
C PHE A 256 4.29 -12.16 -3.87
N HIS A 257 3.00 -12.50 -3.93
CA HIS A 257 2.36 -13.37 -2.95
C HIS A 257 3.03 -14.76 -2.92
N ASP A 258 3.29 -15.37 -4.08
CA ASP A 258 3.95 -16.69 -4.18
C ASP A 258 5.41 -16.65 -3.67
N LEU A 259 6.05 -15.45 -3.70
CA LEU A 259 7.37 -15.21 -3.10
C LEU A 259 7.31 -14.89 -1.59
N GLY A 260 6.11 -14.85 -0.99
CA GLY A 260 5.91 -14.49 0.41
C GLY A 260 6.12 -13.00 0.71
N GLU A 261 6.14 -12.14 -0.33
CA GLU A 261 6.28 -10.70 -0.18
C GLU A 261 4.91 -10.02 -0.10
N SER A 262 4.74 -9.10 0.85
CA SER A 262 3.53 -8.30 0.99
C SER A 262 3.66 -7.00 0.22
N LEU A 263 2.71 -6.73 -0.67
CA LEU A 263 2.61 -5.49 -1.41
C LEU A 263 1.60 -4.53 -0.75
N LEU A 264 1.92 -3.25 -0.75
CA LEU A 264 0.96 -2.18 -0.46
C LEU A 264 -0.03 -2.05 -1.63
N ARG A 265 -1.13 -1.34 -1.39
CA ARG A 265 -2.08 -0.98 -2.44
C ARG A 265 -1.34 -0.29 -3.59
N PRO A 266 -1.49 -0.76 -4.85
CA PRO A 266 -0.74 -0.20 -5.98
C PRO A 266 -1.17 1.24 -6.30
N ILE A 267 -0.20 2.03 -6.72
CA ILE A 267 -0.42 3.40 -7.19
C ILE A 267 -0.22 3.42 -8.69
N VAL A 268 -1.15 4.02 -9.40
CA VAL A 268 -1.14 4.14 -10.86
C VAL A 268 -1.15 5.61 -11.25
N PHE A 269 -0.18 5.99 -12.06
CA PHE A 269 -0.12 7.28 -12.72
C PHE A 269 -0.30 7.10 -14.21
N MET A 270 -1.34 7.68 -14.77
CA MET A 270 -1.57 7.71 -16.23
C MET A 270 -1.26 9.10 -16.75
N ILE A 271 -0.39 9.17 -17.75
CA ILE A 271 0.05 10.42 -18.40
C ILE A 271 -0.38 10.35 -19.87
N SER A 272 -1.19 11.32 -20.33
CA SER A 272 -1.68 11.40 -21.70
C SER A 272 -1.91 12.85 -22.10
N ASP A 273 -1.69 13.16 -23.39
CA ASP A 273 -1.92 14.47 -23.98
C ASP A 273 -3.18 14.53 -24.85
N GLY A 274 -3.94 13.43 -24.94
CA GLY A 274 -5.08 13.29 -25.83
C GLY A 274 -6.33 12.71 -25.20
N ALA A 275 -7.37 12.65 -26.02
CA ALA A 275 -8.60 11.94 -25.71
C ALA A 275 -8.55 10.49 -26.24
N PRO A 276 -9.17 9.53 -25.52
CA PRO A 276 -9.27 8.16 -26.01
C PRO A 276 -10.10 8.08 -27.31
N ASN A 277 -9.65 7.22 -28.23
CA ASN A 277 -10.36 6.93 -29.47
C ASN A 277 -11.32 5.73 -29.36
N ASP A 278 -11.38 5.11 -28.18
CA ASP A 278 -12.23 3.96 -27.86
C ASP A 278 -13.40 4.36 -26.97
N GLU A 279 -14.55 3.69 -27.17
CA GLU A 279 -15.76 3.97 -26.40
C GLU A 279 -15.82 3.21 -25.06
N ARG A 280 -15.08 2.10 -24.94
CA ARG A 280 -15.15 1.19 -23.81
C ARG A 280 -14.29 1.59 -22.62
N TRP A 281 -13.41 2.54 -22.76
CA TRP A 281 -12.44 2.93 -21.74
C TRP A 281 -13.09 3.23 -20.36
N ARG A 282 -14.33 3.75 -20.36
CA ARG A 282 -15.05 4.05 -19.09
C ARG A 282 -15.33 2.77 -18.33
N GLN A 283 -15.87 1.75 -19.00
CA GLN A 283 -16.18 0.46 -18.39
C GLN A 283 -14.90 -0.27 -17.94
N ASP A 284 -13.83 -0.18 -18.74
CA ASP A 284 -12.55 -0.79 -18.41
C ASP A 284 -11.91 -0.10 -17.20
N LEU A 285 -12.04 1.24 -17.06
CA LEU A 285 -11.60 1.98 -15.89
C LEU A 285 -12.44 1.65 -14.65
N GLU A 286 -13.78 1.62 -14.76
CA GLU A 286 -14.67 1.20 -13.66
C GLU A 286 -14.29 -0.19 -13.15
N THR A 287 -14.02 -1.12 -14.07
CA THR A 287 -13.59 -2.47 -13.73
C THR A 287 -12.23 -2.47 -13.02
N LEU A 288 -11.26 -1.68 -13.48
CA LEU A 288 -9.92 -1.60 -12.92
C LEU A 288 -9.91 -1.11 -11.45
N ILE A 289 -10.76 -0.12 -11.15
CA ILE A 289 -10.79 0.53 -9.83
C ILE A 289 -11.88 -0.02 -8.89
N ASP A 290 -12.59 -1.07 -9.28
CA ASP A 290 -13.65 -1.68 -8.47
C ASP A 290 -13.08 -2.10 -7.10
N PRO A 291 -13.56 -1.53 -5.98
CA PRO A 291 -13.03 -1.84 -4.66
C PRO A 291 -13.32 -3.29 -4.21
N ARG A 292 -14.16 -4.02 -4.92
CA ARG A 292 -14.46 -5.43 -4.66
C ARG A 292 -13.39 -6.36 -5.25
N LEU A 293 -12.51 -5.86 -6.13
CA LEU A 293 -11.40 -6.64 -6.64
C LEU A 293 -10.32 -6.80 -5.59
N GLU A 294 -9.66 -7.95 -5.58
CA GLU A 294 -8.54 -8.25 -4.70
C GLU A 294 -7.42 -7.20 -4.82
N VAL A 295 -7.18 -6.72 -6.05
CA VAL A 295 -6.18 -5.70 -6.34
C VAL A 295 -6.85 -4.51 -7.03
N SER A 296 -7.30 -3.53 -6.24
CA SER A 296 -7.85 -2.28 -6.74
C SER A 296 -6.84 -1.14 -6.52
N PRO A 297 -6.29 -0.53 -7.60
CA PRO A 297 -5.25 0.49 -7.46
C PRO A 297 -5.79 1.84 -6.98
N VAL A 298 -4.87 2.68 -6.47
CA VAL A 298 -5.09 4.12 -6.38
C VAL A 298 -4.71 4.72 -7.71
N PHE A 299 -5.69 5.22 -8.45
CA PHE A 299 -5.49 5.74 -9.80
C PHE A 299 -5.34 7.27 -9.79
N SER A 300 -4.44 7.81 -10.60
CA SER A 300 -4.28 9.24 -10.85
C SER A 300 -4.07 9.51 -12.33
N PHE A 301 -4.79 10.47 -12.87
CA PHE A 301 -4.66 10.87 -14.27
C PHE A 301 -3.99 12.24 -14.37
N TYR A 302 -2.98 12.32 -15.22
CA TYR A 302 -2.28 13.55 -15.57
C TYR A 302 -2.49 13.85 -17.05
N GLY A 303 -3.42 14.75 -17.30
CA GLY A 303 -3.66 15.28 -18.65
C GLY A 303 -2.71 16.42 -18.95
N VAL A 304 -1.95 16.35 -20.03
CA VAL A 304 -0.99 17.38 -20.46
C VAL A 304 -1.36 17.91 -21.84
N GLY A 305 -1.04 19.17 -22.13
CA GLY A 305 -1.29 19.75 -23.44
C GLY A 305 -2.80 19.92 -23.78
N ASN A 306 -3.27 19.30 -24.85
CA ASN A 306 -4.60 19.53 -25.42
C ASN A 306 -5.69 18.56 -24.96
N VAL A 307 -5.60 18.03 -23.76
CA VAL A 307 -6.63 17.13 -23.20
C VAL A 307 -7.99 17.85 -23.14
N PRO A 308 -9.07 17.25 -23.69
CA PRO A 308 -10.40 17.86 -23.65
C PRO A 308 -10.88 18.04 -22.21
N PRO A 309 -11.46 19.23 -21.85
CA PRO A 309 -11.93 19.51 -20.49
C PRO A 309 -13.01 18.55 -19.98
N ASN A 310 -13.82 17.98 -20.88
CA ASN A 310 -14.86 17.00 -20.54
C ASN A 310 -14.25 15.64 -20.11
N LEU A 311 -13.10 15.25 -20.64
CA LEU A 311 -12.45 13.98 -20.28
C LEU A 311 -12.12 13.93 -18.79
N THR A 312 -11.63 15.04 -18.23
CA THR A 312 -11.37 15.13 -16.80
C THR A 312 -12.63 14.93 -15.96
N ALA A 313 -13.73 15.60 -16.37
CA ALA A 313 -15.00 15.46 -15.67
C ALA A 313 -15.54 14.02 -15.76
N GLU A 314 -15.35 13.36 -16.89
CA GLU A 314 -15.74 11.97 -17.10
C GLU A 314 -14.90 11.02 -16.24
N ILE A 315 -13.57 11.20 -16.19
CA ILE A 315 -12.68 10.41 -15.32
C ILE A 315 -13.08 10.60 -13.85
N CYS A 316 -13.34 11.84 -13.41
CA CYS A 316 -13.82 12.11 -12.04
C CYS A 316 -15.15 11.40 -11.75
N THR A 317 -16.07 11.37 -12.72
CA THR A 317 -17.36 10.71 -12.58
C THR A 317 -17.20 9.19 -12.44
N VAL A 318 -16.39 8.59 -13.31
CA VAL A 318 -16.13 7.14 -13.28
C VAL A 318 -15.40 6.71 -12.03
N THR A 319 -14.40 7.48 -11.61
CA THR A 319 -13.55 7.11 -10.47
C THR A 319 -14.09 7.54 -9.12
N GLY A 320 -15.11 8.39 -9.07
CA GLY A 320 -15.57 9.04 -7.83
C GLY A 320 -14.53 9.96 -7.20
N MET A 321 -13.46 10.28 -7.93
CA MET A 321 -12.37 11.12 -7.42
C MET A 321 -12.73 12.60 -7.46
N SER A 322 -12.18 13.36 -6.49
CA SER A 322 -12.20 14.83 -6.56
C SER A 322 -11.37 15.33 -7.75
N ARG A 323 -11.72 16.47 -8.29
CA ARG A 323 -10.96 17.12 -9.39
C ARG A 323 -9.49 17.35 -9.06
N GLU A 324 -9.15 17.43 -7.79
CA GLU A 324 -7.78 17.61 -7.29
C GLU A 324 -6.87 16.40 -7.58
N ARG A 325 -7.43 15.20 -7.71
CA ARG A 325 -6.67 13.98 -8.08
C ARG A 325 -6.56 13.76 -9.59
N VAL A 326 -7.27 14.56 -10.37
CA VAL A 326 -7.18 14.56 -11.84
C VAL A 326 -6.51 15.88 -12.23
N ASN A 327 -5.19 15.82 -12.36
CA ASN A 327 -4.38 16.99 -12.67
C ASN A 327 -4.47 17.31 -14.18
N LEU A 328 -5.17 18.39 -14.50
CA LEU A 328 -5.09 19.01 -15.83
C LEU A 328 -4.01 20.10 -15.80
N ILE A 329 -2.92 19.87 -16.50
CA ILE A 329 -1.97 20.93 -16.80
C ILE A 329 -2.35 21.50 -18.17
N THR A 330 -3.33 22.40 -18.18
CA THR A 330 -3.79 23.10 -19.38
C THR A 330 -3.00 24.38 -19.59
N ALA A 331 -1.72 24.31 -19.78
CA ALA A 331 -0.94 25.46 -20.23
C ALA A 331 -0.52 25.25 -21.68
N ALA A 332 -1.42 25.45 -22.60
CA ALA A 332 -1.40 25.15 -24.03
C ALA A 332 -0.25 25.76 -24.87
N ARG A 333 0.95 25.97 -24.33
CA ARG A 333 2.07 26.56 -25.07
C ARG A 333 3.33 25.71 -25.15
N ASP A 334 3.51 24.72 -24.28
CA ASP A 334 4.75 23.91 -24.27
C ASP A 334 4.52 22.56 -23.59
N LEU A 335 4.17 21.55 -24.39
CA LEU A 335 3.95 20.16 -23.92
C LEU A 335 5.16 19.61 -23.12
N GLY A 336 6.37 20.02 -23.50
CA GLY A 336 7.58 19.61 -22.82
C GLY A 336 7.65 20.10 -21.37
N ARG A 337 7.31 21.38 -21.13
CA ARG A 337 7.26 21.96 -19.77
C ARG A 337 6.13 21.38 -18.95
N ASP A 338 4.98 21.12 -19.57
CA ASP A 338 3.83 20.52 -18.90
C ASP A 338 4.19 19.13 -18.39
N LEU A 339 4.87 18.32 -19.21
CA LEU A 339 5.36 16.99 -18.82
C LEU A 339 6.45 17.08 -17.73
N GLU A 340 7.38 18.02 -17.80
CA GLU A 340 8.38 18.22 -16.74
C GLU A 340 7.69 18.53 -15.40
N SER A 341 6.71 19.43 -15.41
CA SER A 341 5.92 19.74 -14.19
C SER A 341 5.14 18.53 -13.68
N THR A 342 4.55 17.76 -14.57
CA THR A 342 3.83 16.52 -14.26
C THR A 342 4.75 15.51 -13.57
N PHE A 343 5.93 15.27 -14.12
CA PHE A 343 6.88 14.32 -13.50
C PHE A 343 7.36 14.78 -12.13
N LYS A 344 7.55 16.08 -11.89
CA LYS A 344 7.85 16.59 -10.54
C LYS A 344 6.75 16.24 -9.55
N LYS A 345 5.47 16.38 -9.91
CA LYS A 345 4.34 15.99 -9.07
C LYS A 345 4.26 14.48 -8.86
N VAL A 346 4.47 13.69 -9.91
CA VAL A 346 4.52 12.21 -9.82
C VAL A 346 5.63 11.77 -8.86
N ILE A 347 6.84 12.32 -9.00
CA ILE A 347 7.98 12.01 -8.15
C ILE A 347 7.67 12.35 -6.69
N ASN A 348 7.16 13.55 -6.42
CA ASN A 348 6.81 13.98 -5.06
C ASN A 348 5.71 13.10 -4.45
N SER A 349 4.73 12.70 -5.25
CA SER A 349 3.66 11.78 -4.82
C SER A 349 4.22 10.39 -4.48
N ILE A 350 5.15 9.86 -5.28
CA ILE A 350 5.80 8.56 -5.01
C ILE A 350 6.62 8.64 -3.72
N ILE A 351 7.50 9.65 -3.61
CA ILE A 351 8.35 9.85 -2.43
C ILE A 351 7.51 10.07 -1.17
N GLY A 352 6.48 10.93 -1.26
CA GLY A 352 5.58 11.18 -0.16
C GLY A 352 4.80 9.94 0.29
N SER A 353 4.38 9.10 -0.66
CA SER A 353 3.66 7.85 -0.38
C SER A 353 4.59 6.78 0.19
N ALA A 354 5.82 6.65 -0.33
CA ALA A 354 6.81 5.72 0.19
C ALA A 354 7.24 6.05 1.63
N LYS A 355 7.31 7.35 1.96
CA LYS A 355 7.61 7.85 3.31
C LYS A 355 6.40 7.88 4.22
N SER A 356 5.20 7.73 3.69
CA SER A 356 3.98 7.68 4.50
C SER A 356 4.00 6.43 5.38
N VAL A 357 3.78 6.64 6.67
CA VAL A 357 3.71 5.56 7.66
C VAL A 357 2.48 4.68 7.40
N ASP A 358 1.46 5.25 6.79
CA ASP A 358 0.14 4.61 6.61
C ASP A 358 -0.03 3.96 5.24
N GLY A 359 0.99 4.01 4.36
CA GLY A 359 0.83 3.61 2.96
C GLY A 359 -0.25 4.44 2.23
N VAL A 360 -0.65 5.57 2.82
CA VAL A 360 -1.65 6.47 2.24
C VAL A 360 -1.04 7.19 1.05
N PHE A 361 -1.74 7.12 -0.06
CA PHE A 361 -1.36 7.84 -1.26
C PHE A 361 -1.40 9.36 -1.02
N LYS A 362 -0.26 10.03 -1.18
CA LYS A 362 -0.15 11.48 -1.15
C LYS A 362 -0.03 12.01 -2.57
N VAL A 363 -0.97 12.86 -2.96
CA VAL A 363 -0.93 13.58 -4.24
C VAL A 363 -0.25 14.92 -4.01
N ASP A 364 0.79 15.21 -4.78
CA ASP A 364 1.31 16.57 -4.89
C ASP A 364 0.45 17.33 -5.91
N LEU A 365 -0.25 18.38 -5.44
CA LEU A 365 -1.24 19.14 -6.20
C LEU A 365 -0.60 20.33 -6.94
#